data_b216fbff6b105f508bb7128249992ace
#
_entry.id   b216fbff6b105f508bb7128249992ace
#
_cell.length_a   1.000
_cell.length_b   1.000
_cell.length_c   1.000
_cell.angle_alpha   90.00
_cell.angle_beta   90.00
_cell.angle_gamma   90.00
#
_symmetry.space_group_name_H-M   'P 1'
#
loop_
_entity.id
_entity.type
_entity.pdbx_description
1 polymer ?
#
loop_
_entity_poly.entity_id
_entity_poly.type
_entity_poly.pdbx_seq_one_letter_code
_entity_poly.pdbx_strand_id
1 'polypeptide(L)'
;MSSGRGVAHATGGNVAEITASSTLAERARRLSPTLLKDLLEKMLLIRRFEEKAAELYALGKIGGFCHLYIGQEAVGVGAISTLGPDDYIFCSYRDHGQALARGLDPGVLMAELCGKVTGCSKGKGGSMHLFDKRLGFYGGHAIVGAHLPLAAGTAFAARYLKEPRVTLCFFGDAAVNIGSFHESLNLAQLWKLPVVFICENNEFGMGTPIEKTAAIQNLHERGGAYNMAHAGADGMDVLAVREVVAEAIERARKDSLPTLIEAQTYRYMGHSMSDPTHGIYRTKAELEEHRKKDPIKRFISALETIGVATQEYVEETDNRIREIVEQAVVFADQSPEPGRDALSADVYLP
;
A
#
# COMPACT_ATOMS: atom_id res chain seq x y z
N MET A 1 32.12 -45.19 -5.04
CA MET A 1 30.84 -45.28 -4.33
C MET A 1 30.51 -43.88 -3.81
N SER A 2 29.74 -43.14 -4.59
CA SER A 2 29.32 -41.74 -4.29
C SER A 2 27.85 -41.79 -3.91
N SER A 3 27.56 -41.57 -2.63
CA SER A 3 26.21 -41.51 -2.11
C SER A 3 25.60 -40.15 -2.50
N GLY A 4 24.76 -40.14 -3.52
CA GLY A 4 23.93 -38.99 -3.87
C GLY A 4 22.94 -38.70 -2.74
N ARG A 5 23.11 -37.61 -2.02
CA ARG A 5 22.07 -37.02 -1.17
C ARG A 5 21.06 -36.36 -2.08
N GLY A 6 19.90 -36.95 -2.23
CA GLY A 6 18.76 -36.33 -2.87
C GLY A 6 18.35 -35.08 -2.08
N VAL A 7 18.48 -33.94 -2.71
CA VAL A 7 17.90 -32.70 -2.23
C VAL A 7 16.39 -32.82 -2.43
N ALA A 8 15.65 -33.01 -1.35
CA ALA A 8 14.21 -32.91 -1.38
C ALA A 8 13.86 -31.45 -1.77
N HIS A 9 13.37 -31.25 -3.00
CA HIS A 9 12.75 -30.02 -3.42
C HIS A 9 11.46 -29.86 -2.60
N ALA A 10 11.47 -28.95 -1.62
CA ALA A 10 10.25 -28.51 -1.01
C ALA A 10 9.40 -27.86 -2.14
N THR A 11 8.35 -28.56 -2.55
CA THR A 11 7.36 -28.05 -3.49
C THR A 11 6.80 -26.77 -2.92
N GLY A 12 6.92 -25.66 -3.66
CA GLY A 12 6.28 -24.38 -3.32
C GLY A 12 4.79 -24.65 -3.13
N GLY A 13 4.33 -24.58 -1.87
CA GLY A 13 2.90 -24.71 -1.60
C GLY A 13 2.20 -23.51 -2.20
N ASN A 14 1.27 -23.75 -3.14
CA ASN A 14 0.31 -22.75 -3.55
C ASN A 14 -0.38 -22.25 -2.28
N VAL A 15 -0.25 -20.95 -1.98
CA VAL A 15 -1.18 -20.29 -1.08
C VAL A 15 -2.51 -20.36 -1.83
N ALA A 16 -3.47 -21.07 -1.28
CA ALA A 16 -4.75 -21.32 -1.94
C ALA A 16 -5.32 -19.96 -2.37
N GLU A 17 -5.79 -19.89 -3.60
CA GLU A 17 -6.66 -18.81 -4.02
C GLU A 17 -7.80 -18.75 -2.99
N ILE A 18 -7.80 -17.73 -2.12
CA ILE A 18 -8.88 -17.54 -1.15
C ILE A 18 -10.08 -17.02 -1.94
N THR A 19 -10.69 -17.91 -2.70
CA THR A 19 -12.05 -17.73 -3.20
C THR A 19 -12.95 -17.83 -1.98
N ALA A 20 -13.21 -16.68 -1.37
CA ALA A 20 -13.96 -16.60 -0.15
C ALA A 20 -15.40 -17.10 -0.38
N SER A 21 -15.67 -18.31 0.10
CA SER A 21 -17.05 -18.81 0.23
C SER A 21 -17.83 -18.05 1.31
N SER A 22 -17.16 -17.23 2.14
CA SER A 22 -17.76 -16.45 3.21
C SER A 22 -17.92 -14.98 2.84
N THR A 23 -19.06 -14.40 3.22
CA THR A 23 -19.31 -12.96 3.02
C THR A 23 -18.38 -12.10 3.89
N LEU A 24 -18.19 -10.82 3.52
CA LEU A 24 -17.44 -9.85 4.32
C LEU A 24 -17.95 -9.77 5.77
N ALA A 25 -19.28 -9.80 5.98
CA ALA A 25 -19.90 -9.80 7.30
C ALA A 25 -19.57 -11.07 8.12
N GLU A 26 -19.54 -12.25 7.49
CA GLU A 26 -19.15 -13.50 8.17
C GLU A 26 -17.69 -13.50 8.59
N ARG A 27 -16.80 -12.97 7.76
CA ARG A 27 -15.38 -12.78 8.12
C ARG A 27 -15.21 -11.77 9.25
N ALA A 28 -15.94 -10.65 9.19
CA ALA A 28 -15.90 -9.63 10.24
C ALA A 28 -16.30 -10.18 11.62
N ARG A 29 -17.29 -11.10 11.72
CA ARG A 29 -17.68 -11.73 12.99
C ARG A 29 -16.57 -12.49 13.71
N ARG A 30 -15.50 -12.86 13.00
CA ARG A 30 -14.34 -13.59 13.56
C ARG A 30 -13.30 -12.67 14.20
N LEU A 31 -13.45 -11.36 14.05
CA LEU A 31 -12.49 -10.35 14.49
C LEU A 31 -13.06 -9.52 15.64
N SER A 32 -12.18 -8.91 16.43
CA SER A 32 -12.61 -8.04 17.52
C SER A 32 -13.24 -6.75 17.00
N PRO A 33 -14.28 -6.22 17.66
CA PRO A 33 -14.88 -4.93 17.32
C PRO A 33 -13.85 -3.78 17.28
N THR A 34 -12.86 -3.81 18.16
CA THR A 34 -11.79 -2.80 18.21
C THR A 34 -10.97 -2.79 16.93
N LEU A 35 -10.54 -3.96 16.43
CA LEU A 35 -9.80 -4.07 15.19
C LEU A 35 -10.66 -3.60 13.99
N LEU A 36 -11.92 -4.01 13.95
CA LEU A 36 -12.82 -3.63 12.86
C LEU A 36 -13.04 -2.12 12.79
N LYS A 37 -13.19 -1.47 13.94
CA LYS A 37 -13.31 -0.02 14.04
C LYS A 37 -12.02 0.69 13.62
N ASP A 38 -10.85 0.20 14.06
CA ASP A 38 -9.53 0.74 13.63
C ASP A 38 -9.35 0.66 12.12
N LEU A 39 -9.72 -0.46 11.48
CA LEU A 39 -9.67 -0.59 10.03
C LEU A 39 -10.56 0.42 9.31
N LEU A 40 -11.79 0.63 9.82
CA LEU A 40 -12.71 1.62 9.25
C LEU A 40 -12.17 3.04 9.40
N GLU A 41 -11.70 3.40 10.60
CA GLU A 41 -11.16 4.72 10.90
C GLU A 41 -9.96 5.05 10.00
N LYS A 42 -9.05 4.10 9.78
CA LYS A 42 -7.90 4.29 8.90
C LYS A 42 -8.30 4.46 7.44
N MET A 43 -9.26 3.68 6.93
CA MET A 43 -9.75 3.86 5.56
C MET A 43 -10.45 5.22 5.38
N LEU A 44 -11.24 5.66 6.36
CA LEU A 44 -11.86 6.98 6.35
C LEU A 44 -10.81 8.10 6.41
N LEU A 45 -9.79 7.95 7.27
CA LEU A 45 -8.70 8.93 7.37
C LEU A 45 -7.98 9.10 6.03
N ILE A 46 -7.61 8.00 5.38
CA ILE A 46 -6.97 8.04 4.06
C ILE A 46 -7.89 8.77 3.06
N ARG A 47 -9.16 8.39 2.98
CA ARG A 47 -10.10 9.00 2.04
C ARG A 47 -10.21 10.52 2.25
N ARG A 48 -10.43 10.98 3.51
CA ARG A 48 -10.60 12.40 3.82
C ARG A 48 -9.32 13.19 3.63
N PHE A 49 -8.18 12.60 4.01
CA PHE A 49 -6.87 13.21 3.76
C PHE A 49 -6.61 13.43 2.27
N GLU A 50 -6.87 12.42 1.44
CA GLU A 50 -6.65 12.49 0.00
C GLU A 50 -7.63 13.45 -0.71
N GLU A 51 -8.89 13.52 -0.26
CA GLU A 51 -9.85 14.51 -0.74
C GLU A 51 -9.36 15.93 -0.44
N LYS A 52 -8.81 16.17 0.74
CA LYS A 52 -8.21 17.45 1.14
C LYS A 52 -6.93 17.73 0.37
N ALA A 53 -6.07 16.76 0.15
CA ALA A 53 -4.87 16.90 -0.66
C ALA A 53 -5.21 17.30 -2.11
N ALA A 54 -6.29 16.75 -2.68
CA ALA A 54 -6.79 17.16 -3.99
C ALA A 54 -7.23 18.62 -4.02
N GLU A 55 -7.93 19.08 -2.98
CA GLU A 55 -8.34 20.48 -2.82
C GLU A 55 -7.13 21.42 -2.75
N LEU A 56 -6.14 21.08 -1.90
CA LEU A 56 -4.92 21.89 -1.73
C LEU A 56 -4.06 21.91 -3.00
N TYR A 57 -4.04 20.82 -3.76
CA TYR A 57 -3.40 20.78 -5.07
C TYR A 57 -4.09 21.76 -6.05
N ALA A 58 -5.42 21.74 -6.11
CA ALA A 58 -6.18 22.67 -6.95
C ALA A 58 -5.98 24.14 -6.56
N LEU A 59 -5.72 24.41 -5.28
CA LEU A 59 -5.37 25.74 -4.75
C LEU A 59 -3.90 26.12 -4.97
N GLY A 60 -3.08 25.25 -5.56
CA GLY A 60 -1.66 25.47 -5.80
C GLY A 60 -0.76 25.41 -4.55
N LYS A 61 -1.26 24.90 -3.42
CA LYS A 61 -0.48 24.71 -2.20
C LYS A 61 0.41 23.48 -2.24
N ILE A 62 0.02 22.45 -3.00
CA ILE A 62 0.82 21.25 -3.25
C ILE A 62 1.41 21.36 -4.65
N GLY A 63 2.73 21.34 -4.75
CA GLY A 63 3.47 21.41 -6.01
C GLY A 63 3.91 20.07 -6.56
N GLY A 64 4.34 20.04 -7.82
CA GLY A 64 4.82 18.82 -8.46
C GLY A 64 3.71 17.81 -8.81
N PHE A 65 4.08 16.54 -8.92
CA PHE A 65 3.10 15.47 -9.14
C PHE A 65 2.51 15.01 -7.81
N CYS A 66 1.18 14.94 -7.74
CA CYS A 66 0.45 14.43 -6.58
C CYS A 66 -0.38 13.21 -7.00
N HIS A 67 -0.15 12.07 -6.35
CA HIS A 67 -0.75 10.79 -6.69
C HIS A 67 -1.65 10.30 -5.55
N LEU A 68 -2.95 10.47 -5.71
CA LEU A 68 -3.93 10.14 -4.68
C LEU A 68 -4.22 8.63 -4.60
N TYR A 69 -4.43 8.12 -3.40
CA TYR A 69 -4.68 6.71 -3.09
C TYR A 69 -6.18 6.34 -3.09
N ILE A 70 -7.07 7.27 -3.45
CA ILE A 70 -8.54 7.11 -3.40
C ILE A 70 -8.99 5.91 -4.25
N GLY A 71 -9.70 4.98 -3.60
CA GLY A 71 -10.21 3.73 -4.17
C GLY A 71 -9.40 2.50 -3.75
N GLN A 72 -8.17 2.67 -3.25
CA GLN A 72 -7.26 1.58 -2.87
C GLN A 72 -7.09 1.41 -1.35
N GLU A 73 -7.89 2.12 -0.53
CA GLU A 73 -7.74 2.19 0.92
C GLU A 73 -7.74 0.81 1.59
N ALA A 74 -8.55 -0.11 1.09
CA ALA A 74 -8.64 -1.47 1.63
C ALA A 74 -7.34 -2.26 1.46
N VAL A 75 -6.56 -2.01 0.39
CA VAL A 75 -5.27 -2.67 0.17
C VAL A 75 -4.26 -2.22 1.21
N GLY A 76 -4.03 -0.92 1.33
CA GLY A 76 -3.06 -0.37 2.28
C GLY A 76 -3.40 -0.70 3.73
N VAL A 77 -4.65 -0.47 4.14
CA VAL A 77 -5.10 -0.72 5.52
C VAL A 77 -5.12 -2.20 5.84
N GLY A 78 -5.69 -3.04 4.96
CA GLY A 78 -5.75 -4.49 5.16
C GLY A 78 -4.36 -5.09 5.34
N ALA A 79 -3.45 -4.78 4.44
CA ALA A 79 -2.09 -5.31 4.45
C ALA A 79 -1.28 -4.82 5.67
N ILE A 80 -1.24 -3.50 5.93
CA ILE A 80 -0.42 -2.92 6.99
C ILE A 80 -0.93 -3.30 8.39
N SER A 81 -2.22 -3.58 8.53
CA SER A 81 -2.80 -4.05 9.80
C SER A 81 -2.26 -5.41 10.27
N THR A 82 -1.51 -6.14 9.44
CA THR A 82 -0.89 -7.43 9.77
C THR A 82 0.54 -7.31 10.27
N LEU A 83 1.15 -6.14 10.15
CA LEU A 83 2.55 -5.92 10.48
C LEU A 83 2.78 -5.71 11.97
N GLY A 84 3.93 -6.17 12.43
CA GLY A 84 4.50 -5.78 13.72
C GLY A 84 5.16 -4.39 13.68
N PRO A 85 5.50 -3.84 14.85
CA PRO A 85 6.08 -2.50 14.94
C PRO A 85 7.45 -2.38 14.26
N ASP A 86 8.21 -3.46 14.22
CA ASP A 86 9.58 -3.48 13.68
C ASP A 86 9.68 -3.87 12.21
N ASP A 87 8.55 -4.18 11.56
CA ASP A 87 8.53 -4.55 10.16
C ASP A 87 8.71 -3.33 9.24
N TYR A 88 9.22 -3.58 8.04
CA TYR A 88 9.54 -2.54 7.06
C TYR A 88 8.50 -2.46 5.94
N ILE A 89 8.28 -1.25 5.44
CA ILE A 89 7.38 -0.96 4.33
C ILE A 89 8.12 -0.17 3.25
N PHE A 90 7.96 -0.62 2.00
CA PHE A 90 8.36 0.10 0.79
C PHE A 90 7.15 0.29 -0.12
N CYS A 91 7.04 1.46 -0.73
CA CYS A 91 5.95 1.82 -1.63
C CYS A 91 6.47 2.44 -2.92
N SER A 92 5.65 2.42 -3.96
CA SER A 92 5.79 3.32 -5.10
C SER A 92 5.43 4.76 -4.70
N TYR A 93 5.35 5.64 -5.65
CA TYR A 93 5.03 7.07 -5.47
C TYR A 93 3.58 7.38 -5.03
N ARG A 94 2.70 6.38 -4.90
CA ARG A 94 1.34 6.52 -4.40
C ARG A 94 1.28 5.97 -2.98
N ASP A 95 1.92 6.66 -2.06
CA ASP A 95 2.29 6.14 -0.74
C ASP A 95 1.60 6.83 0.45
N HIS A 96 0.74 7.84 0.21
CA HIS A 96 0.01 8.54 1.26
C HIS A 96 -0.84 7.58 2.11
N GLY A 97 -1.59 6.70 1.44
CA GLY A 97 -2.46 5.73 2.11
C GLY A 97 -1.68 4.78 2.99
N GLN A 98 -0.57 4.23 2.51
CA GLN A 98 0.28 3.34 3.29
C GLN A 98 0.96 4.07 4.45
N ALA A 99 1.40 5.32 4.26
CA ALA A 99 2.00 6.14 5.31
C ALA A 99 1.00 6.38 6.46
N LEU A 100 -0.23 6.81 6.14
CA LEU A 100 -1.31 7.00 7.12
C LEU A 100 -1.71 5.69 7.80
N ALA A 101 -1.87 4.60 7.05
CA ALA A 101 -2.18 3.28 7.60
C ALA A 101 -1.11 2.79 8.58
N ARG A 102 0.17 3.13 8.34
CA ARG A 102 1.29 2.81 9.24
C ARG A 102 1.34 3.71 10.47
N GLY A 103 0.65 4.84 10.47
CA GLY A 103 0.57 5.77 11.59
C GLY A 103 1.45 7.01 11.46
N LEU A 104 1.83 7.40 10.25
CA LEU A 104 2.43 8.71 10.02
C LEU A 104 1.42 9.79 10.37
N ASP A 105 1.86 10.79 11.13
CA ASP A 105 1.01 11.89 11.57
C ASP A 105 0.45 12.68 10.38
N PRO A 106 -0.87 12.89 10.29
CA PRO A 106 -1.49 13.60 9.18
C PRO A 106 -0.98 15.04 9.00
N GLY A 107 -0.64 15.75 10.08
CA GLY A 107 -0.07 17.10 10.02
C GLY A 107 1.32 17.09 9.40
N VAL A 108 2.17 16.15 9.82
CA VAL A 108 3.52 15.97 9.27
C VAL A 108 3.46 15.58 7.79
N LEU A 109 2.51 14.70 7.42
CA LEU A 109 2.30 14.31 6.03
C LEU A 109 1.82 15.50 5.19
N MET A 110 0.81 16.24 5.66
CA MET A 110 0.28 17.41 4.94
C MET A 110 1.36 18.50 4.78
N ALA A 111 2.19 18.71 5.81
CA ALA A 111 3.32 19.62 5.75
C ALA A 111 4.34 19.18 4.68
N GLU A 112 4.61 17.88 4.54
CA GLU A 112 5.50 17.37 3.48
C GLU A 112 4.94 17.63 2.09
N LEU A 113 3.64 17.35 1.87
CA LEU A 113 2.98 17.62 0.59
C LEU A 113 3.04 19.10 0.20
N CYS A 114 2.93 19.98 1.21
CA CYS A 114 3.03 21.43 1.03
C CYS A 114 4.48 21.95 1.00
N GLY A 115 5.49 21.08 1.03
CA GLY A 115 6.91 21.44 0.94
C GLY A 115 7.47 22.12 2.19
N LYS A 116 6.89 21.87 3.38
CA LYS A 116 7.29 22.50 4.64
C LYS A 116 8.36 21.73 5.38
N VAL A 117 9.23 22.44 6.11
CA VAL A 117 10.38 21.82 6.83
C VAL A 117 9.94 20.87 7.96
N THR A 118 8.71 20.97 8.46
CA THR A 118 8.12 20.08 9.47
C THR A 118 7.59 18.76 8.89
N GLY A 119 7.64 18.62 7.55
CA GLY A 119 7.31 17.38 6.88
C GLY A 119 8.30 16.25 7.17
N CYS A 120 7.88 15.01 6.93
CA CYS A 120 8.65 13.79 7.23
C CYS A 120 9.98 13.71 6.45
N SER A 121 10.09 14.34 5.29
CA SER A 121 11.28 14.49 4.46
C SER A 121 11.77 15.95 4.42
N LYS A 122 11.42 16.76 5.42
CA LYS A 122 11.80 18.16 5.57
C LYS A 122 11.34 19.05 4.40
N GLY A 123 10.21 18.71 3.78
CA GLY A 123 9.65 19.40 2.61
C GLY A 123 10.38 19.13 1.29
N LYS A 124 11.32 18.17 1.26
CA LYS A 124 12.10 17.83 0.07
C LYS A 124 11.49 16.69 -0.76
N GLY A 125 10.63 15.88 -0.15
CA GLY A 125 10.04 14.68 -0.76
C GLY A 125 8.76 14.96 -1.53
N GLY A 126 7.93 15.86 -1.03
CA GLY A 126 6.59 16.13 -1.57
C GLY A 126 5.72 14.87 -1.53
N SER A 127 4.80 14.74 -2.51
CA SER A 127 3.84 13.64 -2.58
C SER A 127 4.44 12.25 -2.83
N MET A 128 5.66 12.14 -3.33
CA MET A 128 6.19 10.86 -3.85
C MET A 128 7.33 10.25 -3.02
N HIS A 129 7.78 10.94 -1.99
CA HIS A 129 8.97 10.54 -1.22
C HIS A 129 8.76 10.76 0.28
N LEU A 130 7.82 9.99 0.84
CA LEU A 130 7.50 10.00 2.26
C LEU A 130 8.34 8.95 2.99
N PHE A 131 9.00 9.34 4.07
CA PHE A 131 9.85 8.44 4.85
C PHE A 131 9.68 8.68 6.34
N ASP A 132 9.53 7.62 7.13
CA ASP A 132 9.65 7.68 8.58
C ASP A 132 10.33 6.43 9.12
N LYS A 133 11.63 6.56 9.42
CA LYS A 133 12.44 5.46 9.97
C LYS A 133 11.90 4.91 11.29
N ARG A 134 11.24 5.73 12.12
CA ARG A 134 10.70 5.33 13.43
C ARG A 134 9.55 4.34 13.27
N LEU A 135 8.80 4.48 12.16
CA LEU A 135 7.69 3.61 11.80
C LEU A 135 8.12 2.43 10.91
N GLY A 136 9.40 2.32 10.58
CA GLY A 136 9.85 1.36 9.55
C GLY A 136 9.30 1.65 8.16
N PHE A 137 8.84 2.88 7.91
CA PHE A 137 8.31 3.32 6.62
C PHE A 137 9.44 3.88 5.76
N TYR A 138 9.93 3.07 4.83
CA TYR A 138 11.03 3.41 3.93
C TYR A 138 10.53 3.86 2.56
N GLY A 139 9.34 4.37 2.54
CA GLY A 139 8.83 5.36 1.66
C GLY A 139 8.37 5.03 0.31
N GLY A 140 8.05 6.17 -0.31
CA GLY A 140 7.66 6.32 -1.68
C GLY A 140 8.84 6.50 -2.62
N HIS A 141 8.78 5.81 -3.73
CA HIS A 141 9.80 5.84 -4.76
C HIS A 141 9.18 6.20 -6.11
N ALA A 142 9.64 7.32 -6.70
CA ALA A 142 9.10 7.81 -7.97
C ALA A 142 9.49 6.93 -9.16
N ILE A 143 10.67 6.30 -9.12
CA ILE A 143 11.10 5.40 -10.19
C ILE A 143 10.36 4.07 -10.06
N VAL A 144 9.54 3.76 -11.06
CA VAL A 144 8.71 2.55 -11.08
C VAL A 144 9.57 1.31 -10.86
N GLY A 145 9.26 0.54 -9.82
CA GLY A 145 9.93 -0.72 -9.46
C GLY A 145 11.33 -0.61 -8.88
N ALA A 146 11.93 0.59 -8.75
CA ALA A 146 13.25 0.74 -8.17
C ALA A 146 13.32 0.34 -6.69
N HIS A 147 12.21 0.35 -5.98
CA HIS A 147 12.10 -0.03 -4.58
C HIS A 147 12.02 -1.55 -4.34
N LEU A 148 11.72 -2.34 -5.36
CA LEU A 148 11.67 -3.81 -5.25
C LEU A 148 13.01 -4.40 -4.79
N PRO A 149 14.17 -4.08 -5.41
CA PRO A 149 15.46 -4.55 -4.93
C PRO A 149 15.85 -3.96 -3.57
N LEU A 150 15.40 -2.75 -3.22
CA LEU A 150 15.62 -2.18 -1.88
C LEU A 150 14.88 -2.99 -0.81
N ALA A 151 13.62 -3.35 -1.08
CA ALA A 151 12.85 -4.22 -0.19
C ALA A 151 13.49 -5.61 -0.05
N ALA A 152 13.98 -6.19 -1.14
CA ALA A 152 14.75 -7.43 -1.08
C ALA A 152 16.05 -7.26 -0.26
N GLY A 153 16.72 -6.12 -0.37
CA GLY A 153 17.93 -5.79 0.40
C GLY A 153 17.68 -5.70 1.90
N THR A 154 16.58 -5.05 2.34
CA THR A 154 16.22 -5.00 3.77
C THR A 154 15.82 -6.37 4.31
N ALA A 155 15.09 -7.16 3.54
CA ALA A 155 14.77 -8.54 3.91
C ALA A 155 16.04 -9.43 3.98
N PHE A 156 17.00 -9.20 3.10
CA PHE A 156 18.32 -9.86 3.18
C PHE A 156 19.04 -9.47 4.48
N ALA A 157 19.06 -8.18 4.84
CA ALA A 157 19.66 -7.71 6.08
C ALA A 157 18.99 -8.35 7.31
N ALA A 158 17.65 -8.36 7.38
CA ALA A 158 16.91 -8.99 8.48
C ALA A 158 17.27 -10.47 8.61
N ARG A 159 17.31 -11.21 7.51
CA ARG A 159 17.72 -12.61 7.51
C ARG A 159 19.19 -12.82 7.95
N TYR A 160 20.12 -12.00 7.41
CA TYR A 160 21.53 -12.09 7.75
C TYR A 160 21.78 -11.82 9.22
N LEU A 161 21.10 -10.83 9.79
CA LEU A 161 21.15 -10.45 11.20
C LEU A 161 20.32 -11.38 12.11
N LYS A 162 19.56 -12.31 11.54
CA LYS A 162 18.63 -13.22 12.23
C LYS A 162 17.54 -12.46 13.02
N GLU A 163 17.08 -11.34 12.49
CA GLU A 163 15.98 -10.55 13.03
C GLU A 163 14.64 -11.10 12.54
N PRO A 164 13.58 -11.12 13.38
CA PRO A 164 12.26 -11.63 13.00
C PRO A 164 11.44 -10.62 12.18
N ARG A 165 12.09 -9.70 11.47
CA ARG A 165 11.46 -8.64 10.67
C ARG A 165 11.04 -9.14 9.32
N VAL A 166 9.90 -8.64 8.86
CA VAL A 166 9.40 -8.86 7.51
C VAL A 166 9.39 -7.53 6.76
N THR A 167 9.66 -7.59 5.47
CA THR A 167 9.54 -6.43 4.58
C THR A 167 8.29 -6.58 3.72
N LEU A 168 7.42 -5.56 3.75
CA LEU A 168 6.26 -5.45 2.88
C LEU A 168 6.58 -4.45 1.76
N CYS A 169 6.34 -4.82 0.50
CA CYS A 169 6.68 -4.01 -0.66
C CYS A 169 5.48 -3.85 -1.58
N PHE A 170 4.91 -2.64 -1.65
CA PHE A 170 3.79 -2.30 -2.52
C PHE A 170 4.27 -1.73 -3.85
N PHE A 171 3.70 -2.17 -4.96
CA PHE A 171 4.00 -1.65 -6.30
C PHE A 171 2.77 -1.79 -7.21
N GLY A 172 2.69 -0.95 -8.25
CA GLY A 172 1.58 -1.00 -9.20
C GLY A 172 1.75 -2.08 -10.28
N ASP A 173 0.65 -2.45 -10.91
CA ASP A 173 0.54 -3.45 -11.98
C ASP A 173 1.53 -3.21 -13.14
N ALA A 174 1.79 -1.97 -13.53
CA ALA A 174 2.74 -1.68 -14.60
C ALA A 174 4.21 -2.05 -14.25
N ALA A 175 4.55 -2.16 -12.96
CA ALA A 175 5.89 -2.52 -12.53
C ALA A 175 6.27 -3.98 -12.79
N VAL A 176 5.30 -4.87 -13.06
CA VAL A 176 5.57 -6.30 -13.28
C VAL A 176 6.36 -6.60 -14.56
N ASN A 177 6.50 -5.62 -15.45
CA ASN A 177 7.17 -5.80 -16.76
C ASN A 177 8.60 -5.27 -16.79
N ILE A 178 9.09 -4.68 -15.70
CA ILE A 178 10.46 -4.13 -15.64
C ILE A 178 11.46 -5.17 -15.12
N GLY A 179 12.74 -5.00 -15.49
CA GLY A 179 13.82 -5.94 -15.11
C GLY A 179 13.96 -6.12 -13.60
N SER A 180 13.91 -5.03 -12.82
CA SER A 180 14.05 -5.06 -11.37
C SER A 180 12.98 -5.90 -10.66
N PHE A 181 11.76 -6.02 -11.22
CA PHE A 181 10.75 -6.95 -10.71
C PHE A 181 11.26 -8.39 -10.80
N HIS A 182 11.67 -8.83 -11.98
CA HIS A 182 12.13 -10.19 -12.23
C HIS A 182 13.37 -10.54 -11.40
N GLU A 183 14.33 -9.64 -11.34
CA GLU A 183 15.55 -9.78 -10.56
C GLU A 183 15.27 -9.90 -9.07
N SER A 184 14.41 -9.04 -8.54
CA SER A 184 14.05 -9.02 -7.12
C SER A 184 13.32 -10.28 -6.68
N LEU A 185 12.35 -10.76 -7.46
CA LEU A 185 11.63 -12.00 -7.15
C LEU A 185 12.56 -13.21 -7.19
N ASN A 186 13.42 -13.30 -8.20
CA ASN A 186 14.41 -14.36 -8.30
C ASN A 186 15.37 -14.38 -7.10
N LEU A 187 15.94 -13.23 -6.74
CA LEU A 187 16.84 -13.12 -5.58
C LEU A 187 16.11 -13.41 -4.26
N ALA A 188 14.88 -12.90 -4.10
CA ALA A 188 14.10 -13.15 -2.89
C ALA A 188 13.82 -14.64 -2.67
N GLN A 189 13.44 -15.36 -3.72
CA GLN A 189 13.20 -16.79 -3.62
C GLN A 189 14.50 -17.60 -3.47
N LEU A 190 15.53 -17.27 -4.26
CA LEU A 190 16.83 -17.94 -4.21
C LEU A 190 17.46 -17.86 -2.81
N TRP A 191 17.39 -16.70 -2.21
CA TRP A 191 17.94 -16.44 -0.88
C TRP A 191 16.93 -16.63 0.24
N LYS A 192 15.70 -17.05 -0.04
CA LYS A 192 14.63 -17.27 0.95
C LYS A 192 14.48 -16.07 1.87
N LEU A 193 14.14 -14.92 1.30
CA LEU A 193 14.04 -13.66 2.04
C LEU A 193 12.66 -13.47 2.65
N PRO A 194 12.56 -12.91 3.88
CA PRO A 194 11.29 -12.59 4.53
C PRO A 194 10.66 -11.32 3.92
N VAL A 195 10.21 -11.39 2.69
CA VAL A 195 9.57 -10.27 1.97
C VAL A 195 8.24 -10.69 1.36
N VAL A 196 7.26 -9.81 1.47
CA VAL A 196 5.95 -9.95 0.81
C VAL A 196 5.82 -8.83 -0.21
N PHE A 197 5.70 -9.21 -1.47
CA PHE A 197 5.48 -8.32 -2.60
C PHE A 197 3.98 -8.19 -2.87
N ILE A 198 3.43 -6.97 -2.84
CA ILE A 198 2.00 -6.69 -3.09
C ILE A 198 1.88 -5.85 -4.36
N CYS A 199 1.34 -6.46 -5.40
CA CYS A 199 0.94 -5.78 -6.61
C CYS A 199 -0.44 -5.14 -6.42
N GLU A 200 -0.50 -3.82 -6.40
CA GLU A 200 -1.75 -3.05 -6.41
C GLU A 200 -2.23 -2.94 -7.86
N ASN A 201 -2.97 -3.98 -8.31
CA ASN A 201 -3.51 -3.99 -9.67
C ASN A 201 -4.76 -3.11 -9.73
N ASN A 202 -4.56 -1.85 -10.15
CA ASN A 202 -5.63 -0.88 -10.34
C ASN A 202 -6.06 -0.75 -11.81
N GLU A 203 -5.71 -1.76 -12.63
CA GLU A 203 -6.07 -1.96 -14.03
C GLU A 203 -5.38 -1.04 -15.05
N PHE A 204 -4.66 0.01 -14.60
CA PHE A 204 -4.07 0.99 -15.50
C PHE A 204 -2.65 1.41 -15.14
N GLY A 205 -1.68 1.09 -15.99
CA GLY A 205 -0.36 1.74 -15.97
C GLY A 205 -0.43 3.12 -16.61
N MET A 206 -0.54 4.18 -15.82
CA MET A 206 -0.98 5.51 -16.25
C MET A 206 -2.36 5.45 -16.93
N GLY A 207 -2.41 5.46 -18.26
CA GLY A 207 -3.61 5.33 -19.06
C GLY A 207 -3.63 4.07 -19.91
N THR A 208 -2.67 3.16 -19.77
CA THR A 208 -2.61 1.92 -20.54
C THR A 208 -3.24 0.78 -19.73
N PRO A 209 -4.33 0.17 -20.22
CA PRO A 209 -4.97 -0.97 -19.56
C PRO A 209 -4.05 -2.17 -19.46
N ILE A 210 -4.18 -2.95 -18.37
CA ILE A 210 -3.31 -4.10 -18.08
C ILE A 210 -3.38 -5.17 -19.17
N GLU A 211 -4.53 -5.40 -19.81
CA GLU A 211 -4.70 -6.37 -20.87
C GLU A 211 -3.89 -6.07 -22.15
N LYS A 212 -3.40 -4.82 -22.28
CA LYS A 212 -2.50 -4.41 -23.37
C LYS A 212 -1.02 -4.54 -23.03
N THR A 213 -0.68 -4.78 -21.75
CA THR A 213 0.70 -4.75 -21.28
C THR A 213 1.15 -6.06 -20.65
N ALA A 214 0.23 -6.90 -20.17
CA ALA A 214 0.54 -8.16 -19.52
C ALA A 214 -0.02 -9.35 -20.32
N ALA A 215 0.87 -10.30 -20.65
CA ALA A 215 0.47 -11.55 -21.31
C ALA A 215 -0.34 -12.48 -20.39
N ILE A 216 -0.09 -12.39 -19.07
CA ILE A 216 -0.81 -13.11 -18.01
C ILE A 216 -1.63 -12.06 -17.26
N GLN A 217 -2.96 -12.25 -17.21
CA GLN A 217 -3.88 -11.29 -16.60
C GLN A 217 -3.89 -11.39 -15.07
N ASN A 218 -3.77 -12.59 -14.51
CA ASN A 218 -3.60 -12.81 -13.08
C ASN A 218 -2.12 -12.62 -12.75
N LEU A 219 -1.74 -11.41 -12.36
CA LEU A 219 -0.32 -11.05 -12.22
C LEU A 219 0.41 -11.83 -11.13
N HIS A 220 -0.30 -12.29 -10.10
CA HIS A 220 0.28 -13.12 -9.05
C HIS A 220 0.83 -14.46 -9.59
N GLU A 221 0.27 -15.02 -10.66
CA GLU A 221 0.73 -16.29 -11.25
C GLU A 221 2.21 -16.22 -11.71
N ARG A 222 2.73 -15.00 -11.94
CA ARG A 222 4.15 -14.79 -12.25
C ARG A 222 5.08 -15.30 -11.13
N GLY A 223 4.60 -15.39 -9.89
CA GLY A 223 5.33 -15.99 -8.77
C GLY A 223 5.74 -17.44 -9.05
N GLY A 224 4.91 -18.19 -9.78
CA GLY A 224 5.17 -19.57 -10.17
C GLY A 224 6.46 -19.73 -10.99
N ALA A 225 6.82 -18.74 -11.82
CA ALA A 225 8.06 -18.78 -12.61
C ALA A 225 9.34 -18.79 -11.74
N TYR A 226 9.23 -18.34 -10.48
CA TYR A 226 10.32 -18.31 -9.49
C TYR A 226 10.16 -19.39 -8.41
N ASN A 227 9.19 -20.30 -8.52
CA ASN A 227 8.82 -21.23 -7.46
C ASN A 227 8.48 -20.51 -6.13
N MET A 228 7.89 -19.31 -6.23
CA MET A 228 7.47 -18.47 -5.14
C MET A 228 5.98 -18.68 -4.86
N ALA A 229 5.59 -18.70 -3.57
CA ALA A 229 4.18 -18.68 -3.20
C ALA A 229 3.50 -17.42 -3.75
N HIS A 230 2.27 -17.56 -4.22
CA HIS A 230 1.55 -16.45 -4.80
C HIS A 230 0.03 -16.57 -4.56
N ALA A 231 -0.67 -15.45 -4.47
CA ALA A 231 -2.11 -15.39 -4.24
C ALA A 231 -2.73 -14.13 -4.85
N GLY A 232 -4.01 -14.23 -5.23
CA GLY A 232 -4.87 -13.09 -5.54
C GLY A 232 -5.74 -12.69 -4.34
N ALA A 233 -6.10 -11.41 -4.25
CA ALA A 233 -7.03 -10.89 -3.24
C ALA A 233 -7.99 -9.85 -3.86
N ASP A 234 -9.26 -9.82 -3.41
CA ASP A 234 -10.17 -8.70 -3.68
C ASP A 234 -9.66 -7.46 -2.92
N GLY A 235 -8.95 -6.57 -3.63
CA GLY A 235 -8.40 -5.32 -3.09
C GLY A 235 -9.47 -4.28 -2.74
N MET A 236 -10.76 -4.54 -3.05
CA MET A 236 -11.90 -3.76 -2.61
C MET A 236 -12.52 -4.31 -1.32
N ASP A 237 -11.86 -5.27 -0.67
CA ASP A 237 -12.28 -5.91 0.57
C ASP A 237 -11.11 -5.96 1.56
N VAL A 238 -11.17 -5.09 2.57
CA VAL A 238 -10.11 -4.94 3.57
C VAL A 238 -9.78 -6.22 4.33
N LEU A 239 -10.79 -7.09 4.57
CA LEU A 239 -10.59 -8.35 5.28
C LEU A 239 -10.01 -9.44 4.37
N ALA A 240 -10.37 -9.47 3.08
CA ALA A 240 -9.75 -10.37 2.12
C ALA A 240 -8.25 -10.07 1.96
N VAL A 241 -7.90 -8.79 1.79
CA VAL A 241 -6.50 -8.37 1.76
C VAL A 241 -5.78 -8.76 3.05
N ARG A 242 -6.39 -8.45 4.21
CA ARG A 242 -5.79 -8.77 5.51
C ARG A 242 -5.53 -10.28 5.68
N GLU A 243 -6.47 -11.13 5.31
CA GLU A 243 -6.34 -12.58 5.45
C GLU A 243 -5.16 -13.12 4.62
N VAL A 244 -5.12 -12.77 3.32
CA VAL A 244 -4.05 -13.21 2.42
C VAL A 244 -2.67 -12.69 2.85
N VAL A 245 -2.60 -11.42 3.25
CA VAL A 245 -1.33 -10.82 3.69
C VAL A 245 -0.90 -11.38 5.04
N ALA A 246 -1.81 -11.64 5.98
CA ALA A 246 -1.47 -12.24 7.27
C ALA A 246 -0.80 -13.62 7.10
N GLU A 247 -1.33 -14.46 6.21
CA GLU A 247 -0.73 -15.76 5.89
C GLU A 247 0.68 -15.61 5.28
N ALA A 248 0.84 -14.66 4.35
CA ALA A 248 2.13 -14.39 3.73
C ALA A 248 3.16 -13.83 4.74
N ILE A 249 2.75 -12.97 5.65
CA ILE A 249 3.59 -12.43 6.74
C ILE A 249 4.01 -13.55 7.70
N GLU A 250 3.08 -14.42 8.09
CA GLU A 250 3.40 -15.56 8.96
C GLU A 250 4.43 -16.48 8.28
N ARG A 251 4.23 -16.81 7.01
CA ARG A 251 5.17 -17.59 6.19
C ARG A 251 6.54 -16.91 6.11
N ALA A 252 6.58 -15.61 5.83
CA ALA A 252 7.82 -14.86 5.74
C ALA A 252 8.56 -14.86 7.08
N ARG A 253 7.86 -14.65 8.18
CA ARG A 253 8.43 -14.57 9.52
C ARG A 253 8.94 -15.92 10.03
N LYS A 254 8.16 -16.99 9.82
CA LYS A 254 8.45 -18.31 10.32
C LYS A 254 9.47 -19.07 9.46
N ASP A 255 9.27 -19.03 8.15
CA ASP A 255 10.00 -19.88 7.20
C ASP A 255 11.04 -19.10 6.39
N SER A 256 11.09 -17.76 6.53
CA SER A 256 11.90 -16.88 5.68
C SER A 256 11.64 -17.11 4.19
N LEU A 257 10.36 -17.18 3.79
CA LEU A 257 9.97 -17.44 2.40
C LEU A 257 9.14 -16.29 1.85
N PRO A 258 9.48 -15.77 0.66
CA PRO A 258 8.76 -14.68 0.03
C PRO A 258 7.41 -15.13 -0.53
N THR A 259 6.51 -14.15 -0.72
CA THR A 259 5.21 -14.35 -1.37
C THR A 259 4.93 -13.17 -2.31
N LEU A 260 4.36 -13.46 -3.49
CA LEU A 260 3.79 -12.46 -4.40
C LEU A 260 2.28 -12.44 -4.25
N ILE A 261 1.72 -11.28 -3.92
CA ILE A 261 0.26 -11.07 -3.80
C ILE A 261 -0.16 -10.06 -4.87
N GLU A 262 -1.28 -10.32 -5.53
CA GLU A 262 -1.99 -9.36 -6.35
C GLU A 262 -3.27 -8.94 -5.64
N ALA A 263 -3.42 -7.66 -5.35
CA ALA A 263 -4.64 -7.06 -4.85
C ALA A 263 -5.35 -6.37 -6.02
N GLN A 264 -6.45 -6.96 -6.48
CA GLN A 264 -7.28 -6.38 -7.55
C GLN A 264 -8.10 -5.22 -6.98
N THR A 265 -7.78 -4.02 -7.38
CA THR A 265 -8.35 -2.78 -6.85
C THR A 265 -8.69 -1.81 -7.98
N TYR A 266 -9.16 -0.61 -7.64
CA TYR A 266 -9.45 0.41 -8.66
C TYR A 266 -9.14 1.81 -8.18
N ARG A 267 -8.43 2.57 -9.00
CA ARG A 267 -8.11 3.97 -8.73
C ARG A 267 -9.22 4.90 -9.20
N TYR A 268 -9.88 5.63 -8.28
CA TYR A 268 -11.00 6.52 -8.65
C TYR A 268 -10.55 7.85 -9.25
N MET A 269 -9.34 8.28 -8.98
CA MET A 269 -8.78 9.53 -9.50
C MET A 269 -7.92 9.30 -10.75
N GLY A 270 -7.48 10.35 -11.44
CA GLY A 270 -6.48 10.26 -12.49
C GLY A 270 -5.20 9.57 -12.03
N HIS A 271 -4.26 9.33 -12.93
CA HIS A 271 -2.97 8.76 -12.54
C HIS A 271 -2.26 9.68 -11.54
N SER A 272 -2.24 10.95 -11.82
CA SER A 272 -1.87 12.05 -10.91
C SER A 272 -2.97 13.12 -10.93
N MET A 273 -2.83 14.14 -10.11
CA MET A 273 -3.78 15.26 -10.07
C MET A 273 -3.78 16.12 -11.34
N SER A 274 -2.74 16.01 -12.17
CA SER A 274 -2.71 16.65 -13.48
C SER A 274 -3.49 15.89 -14.57
N ASP A 275 -3.90 14.64 -14.30
CA ASP A 275 -4.65 13.84 -15.24
C ASP A 275 -6.16 13.90 -14.98
N PRO A 276 -7.00 13.93 -16.00
CA PRO A 276 -8.44 13.86 -15.82
C PRO A 276 -8.86 12.50 -15.25
N THR A 277 -9.91 12.50 -14.45
CA THR A 277 -10.45 11.29 -13.84
C THR A 277 -11.09 10.33 -14.85
N HIS A 278 -11.61 10.87 -15.96
CA HIS A 278 -12.25 10.11 -17.04
C HIS A 278 -12.16 10.88 -18.38
N GLY A 279 -12.54 10.23 -19.46
CA GLY A 279 -12.65 10.85 -20.79
C GLY A 279 -11.42 10.68 -21.69
N ILE A 280 -10.27 10.22 -21.14
CA ILE A 280 -9.07 9.93 -21.97
C ILE A 280 -8.93 8.41 -22.16
N TYR A 281 -8.79 7.64 -21.08
CA TYR A 281 -8.52 6.19 -21.15
C TYR A 281 -9.59 5.33 -20.49
N ARG A 282 -10.53 5.93 -19.77
CA ARG A 282 -11.69 5.26 -19.15
C ARG A 282 -12.93 6.15 -19.23
N THR A 283 -14.10 5.53 -19.23
CA THR A 283 -15.38 6.25 -19.30
C THR A 283 -15.90 6.63 -17.91
N LYS A 284 -16.81 7.61 -17.86
CA LYS A 284 -17.52 7.95 -16.62
C LYS A 284 -18.39 6.77 -16.13
N ALA A 285 -19.00 6.03 -17.06
CA ALA A 285 -19.85 4.88 -16.73
C ALA A 285 -19.05 3.77 -16.04
N GLU A 286 -17.87 3.44 -16.55
CA GLU A 286 -16.94 2.49 -15.95
C GLU A 286 -16.55 2.92 -14.53
N LEU A 287 -16.16 4.17 -14.33
CA LEU A 287 -15.82 4.70 -13.02
C LEU A 287 -17.00 4.58 -12.02
N GLU A 288 -18.22 4.89 -12.45
CA GLU A 288 -19.41 4.76 -11.59
C GLU A 288 -19.74 3.28 -11.24
N GLU A 289 -19.50 2.34 -12.15
CA GLU A 289 -19.65 0.91 -11.84
C GLU A 289 -18.65 0.46 -10.75
N HIS A 290 -17.38 0.89 -10.84
CA HIS A 290 -16.40 0.59 -9.80
C HIS A 290 -16.72 1.27 -8.47
N ARG A 291 -17.30 2.49 -8.48
CA ARG A 291 -17.75 3.19 -7.26
C ARG A 291 -18.87 2.48 -6.51
N LYS A 292 -19.67 1.64 -7.18
CA LYS A 292 -20.67 0.80 -6.51
C LYS A 292 -20.02 -0.25 -5.59
N LYS A 293 -18.77 -0.60 -5.88
CA LYS A 293 -17.97 -1.54 -5.08
C LYS A 293 -17.01 -0.83 -4.09
N ASP A 294 -17.30 0.44 -3.74
CA ASP A 294 -16.44 1.24 -2.85
C ASP A 294 -16.09 0.47 -1.57
N PRO A 295 -14.78 0.32 -1.25
CA PRO A 295 -14.34 -0.54 -0.15
C PRO A 295 -14.84 -0.05 1.21
N ILE A 296 -14.92 1.27 1.42
CA ILE A 296 -15.39 1.87 2.66
C ILE A 296 -16.89 1.59 2.85
N LYS A 297 -17.70 1.83 1.81
CA LYS A 297 -19.16 1.58 1.87
C LYS A 297 -19.48 0.12 2.08
N ARG A 298 -18.78 -0.79 1.39
CA ARG A 298 -18.92 -2.23 1.58
C ARG A 298 -18.60 -2.64 3.02
N PHE A 299 -17.54 -2.09 3.59
CA PHE A 299 -17.13 -2.41 4.95
C PHE A 299 -18.10 -1.85 5.99
N ILE A 300 -18.55 -0.59 5.85
CA ILE A 300 -19.59 0.01 6.69
C ILE A 300 -20.84 -0.90 6.71
N SER A 301 -21.37 -1.27 5.54
CA SER A 301 -22.55 -2.13 5.45
C SER A 301 -22.36 -3.49 6.14
N ALA A 302 -21.16 -4.07 6.07
CA ALA A 302 -20.86 -5.30 6.79
C ALA A 302 -20.82 -5.09 8.31
N LEU A 303 -20.24 -3.99 8.80
CA LEU A 303 -20.19 -3.65 10.23
C LEU A 303 -21.57 -3.36 10.81
N GLU A 304 -22.44 -2.68 10.06
CA GLU A 304 -23.84 -2.46 10.42
C GLU A 304 -24.61 -3.79 10.53
N THR A 305 -24.43 -4.68 9.54
CA THR A 305 -25.05 -6.01 9.50
C THR A 305 -24.72 -6.86 10.73
N ILE A 306 -23.52 -6.71 11.28
CA ILE A 306 -23.08 -7.47 12.47
C ILE A 306 -23.23 -6.68 13.78
N GLY A 307 -23.76 -5.45 13.75
CA GLY A 307 -23.99 -4.60 14.92
C GLY A 307 -22.73 -4.03 15.57
N VAL A 308 -21.60 -3.95 14.85
CA VAL A 308 -20.35 -3.39 15.36
C VAL A 308 -20.28 -1.87 15.16
N ALA A 309 -20.89 -1.35 14.10
CA ALA A 309 -21.06 0.08 13.87
C ALA A 309 -22.52 0.41 13.60
N THR A 310 -22.97 1.59 14.05
CA THR A 310 -24.24 2.20 13.69
C THR A 310 -23.96 3.32 12.69
N GLN A 311 -25.00 3.80 12.00
CA GLN A 311 -24.87 4.98 11.14
C GLN A 311 -24.36 6.19 11.93
N GLU A 312 -24.88 6.41 13.15
CA GLU A 312 -24.43 7.48 14.06
C GLU A 312 -22.93 7.37 14.36
N TYR A 313 -22.44 6.16 14.71
CA TYR A 313 -21.01 5.93 14.93
C TYR A 313 -20.17 6.27 13.71
N VAL A 314 -20.63 5.90 12.51
CA VAL A 314 -19.93 6.20 11.25
C VAL A 314 -19.86 7.71 11.00
N GLU A 315 -21.00 8.42 11.20
CA GLU A 315 -21.07 9.87 11.03
C GLU A 315 -20.19 10.60 12.05
N GLU A 316 -20.22 10.23 13.32
CA GLU A 316 -19.35 10.80 14.36
C GLU A 316 -17.86 10.57 14.05
N THR A 317 -17.54 9.35 13.60
CA THR A 317 -16.17 8.99 13.21
C THR A 317 -15.70 9.81 12.00
N ASP A 318 -16.52 9.94 10.96
CA ASP A 318 -16.19 10.74 9.78
C ASP A 318 -15.99 12.22 10.12
N ASN A 319 -16.85 12.77 10.98
CA ASN A 319 -16.72 14.17 11.43
C ASN A 319 -15.41 14.39 12.22
N ARG A 320 -15.09 13.52 13.16
CA ARG A 320 -13.83 13.56 13.92
C ARG A 320 -12.60 13.47 12.98
N ILE A 321 -12.66 12.62 11.98
CA ILE A 321 -11.58 12.47 11.00
C ILE A 321 -11.43 13.73 10.14
N ARG A 322 -12.52 14.36 9.74
CA ARG A 322 -12.48 15.64 9.03
C ARG A 322 -11.81 16.72 9.87
N GLU A 323 -12.10 16.79 11.17
CA GLU A 323 -11.44 17.73 12.08
C GLU A 323 -9.93 17.45 12.16
N ILE A 324 -9.51 16.19 12.23
CA ILE A 324 -8.07 15.82 12.20
C ILE A 324 -7.41 16.32 10.91
N VAL A 325 -8.08 16.14 9.77
CA VAL A 325 -7.54 16.57 8.47
C VAL A 325 -7.49 18.10 8.36
N GLU A 326 -8.50 18.82 8.87
CA GLU A 326 -8.45 20.29 8.91
C GLU A 326 -7.31 20.80 9.83
N GLN A 327 -7.09 20.14 10.98
CA GLN A 327 -5.95 20.45 11.85
C GLN A 327 -4.62 20.19 11.15
N ALA A 328 -4.52 19.13 10.33
CA ALA A 328 -3.34 18.87 9.52
C ALA A 328 -3.04 19.97 8.51
N VAL A 329 -4.08 20.57 7.89
CA VAL A 329 -3.93 21.73 7.01
C VAL A 329 -3.42 22.96 7.80
N VAL A 330 -4.02 23.24 8.97
CA VAL A 330 -3.57 24.34 9.84
C VAL A 330 -2.12 24.17 10.24
N PHE A 331 -1.71 22.94 10.61
CA PHE A 331 -0.31 22.64 10.94
C PHE A 331 0.62 22.92 9.74
N ALA A 332 0.25 22.47 8.55
CA ALA A 332 1.03 22.70 7.33
C ALA A 332 1.13 24.21 7.00
N ASP A 333 0.01 24.95 7.09
CA ASP A 333 -0.02 26.40 6.82
C ASP A 333 0.83 27.21 7.82
N GLN A 334 0.91 26.79 9.08
CA GLN A 334 1.73 27.41 10.12
C GLN A 334 3.20 27.00 10.09
N SER A 335 3.52 25.95 9.34
CA SER A 335 4.87 25.41 9.23
C SER A 335 5.77 26.28 8.35
N PRO A 336 7.05 26.48 8.73
CA PRO A 336 7.97 27.31 7.96
C PRO A 336 8.38 26.67 6.63
N GLU A 337 8.71 27.53 5.67
CA GLU A 337 9.35 27.14 4.42
C GLU A 337 10.82 26.71 4.65
N PRO A 338 11.38 25.78 3.84
CA PRO A 338 12.79 25.47 3.88
C PRO A 338 13.65 26.68 3.54
N GLY A 339 14.70 26.93 4.33
CA GLY A 339 15.69 27.96 4.03
C GLY A 339 16.60 27.58 2.84
N ARG A 340 17.39 28.52 2.33
CA ARG A 340 18.33 28.26 1.22
C ARG A 340 19.40 27.20 1.55
N ASP A 341 19.78 27.08 2.80
CA ASP A 341 20.68 26.06 3.33
C ASP A 341 20.16 24.65 3.14
N ALA A 342 18.84 24.46 3.08
CA ALA A 342 18.21 23.19 2.81
C ALA A 342 18.61 22.58 1.45
N LEU A 343 19.04 23.38 0.49
CA LEU A 343 19.47 22.91 -0.83
C LEU A 343 20.71 22.01 -0.77
N SER A 344 21.61 22.26 0.15
CA SER A 344 22.85 21.49 0.33
C SER A 344 22.85 20.59 1.58
N ALA A 345 21.85 20.74 2.45
CA ALA A 345 21.71 19.89 3.61
C ALA A 345 21.25 18.47 3.24
N ASP A 346 21.68 17.47 4.02
CA ASP A 346 21.30 16.04 3.87
C ASP A 346 21.68 15.39 2.52
N VAL A 347 22.62 15.98 1.76
CA VAL A 347 23.14 15.42 0.50
C VAL A 347 24.21 14.37 0.79
N TYR A 348 25.09 14.67 1.75
CA TYR A 348 26.15 13.77 2.22
C TYR A 348 26.09 13.67 3.76
N LEU A 349 26.64 12.58 4.28
CA LEU A 349 26.91 12.48 5.72
C LEU A 349 27.99 13.53 6.09
N PRO A 350 27.86 14.20 7.24
CA PRO A 350 28.87 15.13 7.75
C PRO A 350 30.19 14.44 8.04
#